data_b9f26e0c89c29f9b6659eedcd808f6a1
#
_entry.id   b9f26e0c89c29f9b6659eedcd808f6a1
#
_cell.length_a   1.000
_cell.length_b   1.000
_cell.length_c   1.000
_cell.angle_alpha   90.00
_cell.angle_beta   90.00
_cell.angle_gamma   90.00
#
_symmetry.space_group_name_H-M   'P 1'
#
loop_
_entity.id
_entity.type
_entity.pdbx_description
1 polymer ?
#
loop_
_entity_poly.entity_id
_entity_poly.type
_entity_poly.pdbx_seq_one_letter_code
_entity_poly.pdbx_strand_id
1 'polypeptide(L)'
;MRVWNEIDTSRLCRNHLLAEHREILCIWSVLVNGKKGYRNHPEVKRWTNNLGALWLRHNDILKESKKRKYNFKDLPNWKIILYVRRNISTRFQTPKAWDNQEKSLSAKDCDCVKENI
;
A
#
# COMPACT_ATOMS: atom_id res chain seq x y z
N MET A 1 -9.44 -6.13 2.26
CA MET A 1 -8.08 -5.60 2.49
C MET A 1 -7.24 -5.78 1.24
N ARG A 2 -6.76 -4.71 0.67
CA ARG A 2 -6.04 -4.80 -0.58
C ARG A 2 -5.12 -3.62 -0.82
N VAL A 3 -3.91 -3.89 -1.30
CA VAL A 3 -2.96 -2.87 -1.73
C VAL A 3 -2.78 -3.01 -3.25
N TRP A 4 -3.14 -1.96 -3.97
CA TRP A 4 -3.11 -1.94 -5.44
C TRP A 4 -1.72 -1.52 -5.93
N ASN A 5 -0.68 -2.20 -5.47
CA ASN A 5 0.71 -1.78 -5.69
C ASN A 5 1.17 -1.84 -7.15
N GLU A 6 0.42 -2.53 -8.00
CA GLU A 6 0.75 -2.58 -9.43
C GLU A 6 0.01 -1.51 -10.24
N ILE A 7 -0.85 -0.72 -9.57
CA ILE A 7 -1.59 0.36 -10.20
C ILE A 7 -0.96 1.68 -9.77
N ASP A 8 -0.70 2.59 -10.73
CA ASP A 8 -0.19 3.90 -10.39
C ASP A 8 -1.18 4.63 -9.49
N THR A 9 -0.68 5.29 -8.45
CA THR A 9 -1.54 5.95 -7.47
C THR A 9 -2.42 7.03 -8.09
N SER A 10 -1.95 7.67 -9.16
CA SER A 10 -2.73 8.70 -9.84
C SER A 10 -3.99 8.15 -10.50
N ARG A 11 -4.05 6.85 -10.75
CA ARG A 11 -5.20 6.20 -11.38
C ARG A 11 -6.28 5.80 -10.39
N LEU A 12 -5.97 5.80 -9.10
CA LEU A 12 -6.93 5.41 -8.08
C LEU A 12 -7.91 6.54 -7.80
N CYS A 13 -9.20 6.21 -7.71
CA CYS A 13 -10.20 7.20 -7.32
C CYS A 13 -10.02 7.54 -5.83
N ARG A 14 -10.72 8.58 -5.37
CA ARG A 14 -10.62 9.02 -3.98
C ARG A 14 -10.86 7.88 -3.00
N ASN A 15 -11.91 7.10 -3.24
CA ASN A 15 -12.29 6.03 -2.33
C ASN A 15 -11.24 4.91 -2.29
N HIS A 16 -10.70 4.53 -3.43
CA HIS A 16 -9.67 3.49 -3.49
C HIS A 16 -8.35 3.99 -2.90
N LEU A 17 -8.01 5.25 -3.12
CA LEU A 17 -6.80 5.81 -2.54
C LEU A 17 -6.88 5.84 -1.02
N LEU A 18 -8.01 6.30 -0.49
CA LEU A 18 -8.24 6.34 0.96
C LEU A 18 -8.27 4.95 1.56
N ALA A 19 -8.97 4.02 0.90
CA ALA A 19 -9.06 2.64 1.37
C ALA A 19 -7.68 1.98 1.39
N GLU A 20 -6.89 2.17 0.35
CA GLU A 20 -5.55 1.59 0.32
C GLU A 20 -4.67 2.16 1.42
N HIS A 21 -4.77 3.46 1.67
CA HIS A 21 -4.04 4.08 2.78
C HIS A 21 -4.36 3.41 4.11
N ARG A 22 -5.66 3.19 4.37
CA ARG A 22 -6.10 2.52 5.60
C ARG A 22 -5.58 1.08 5.67
N GLU A 23 -5.61 0.38 4.55
CA GLU A 23 -5.14 -1.00 4.51
C GLU A 23 -3.64 -1.09 4.76
N ILE A 24 -2.87 -0.16 4.20
CA ILE A 24 -1.43 -0.11 4.44
C ILE A 24 -1.15 0.13 5.92
N LEU A 25 -1.87 1.06 6.55
CA LEU A 25 -1.71 1.30 7.99
C LEU A 25 -2.02 0.05 8.80
N CYS A 26 -3.06 -0.69 8.42
CA CYS A 26 -3.45 -1.92 9.10
C CYS A 26 -2.37 -3.00 8.93
N ILE A 27 -1.91 -3.23 7.71
CA ILE A 27 -0.89 -4.23 7.43
C ILE A 27 0.40 -3.89 8.17
N TRP A 28 0.81 -2.62 8.12
CA TRP A 28 2.00 -2.16 8.84
C TRP A 28 1.89 -2.45 10.33
N SER A 29 0.73 -2.12 10.92
CA SER A 29 0.51 -2.33 12.35
C SER A 29 0.58 -3.82 12.71
N VAL A 30 -0.01 -4.68 11.90
CA VAL A 30 0.02 -6.13 12.14
C VAL A 30 1.45 -6.65 12.08
N LEU A 31 2.21 -6.25 11.08
CA LEU A 31 3.57 -6.76 10.87
C LEU A 31 4.55 -6.20 11.91
N VAL A 32 4.42 -4.91 12.22
CA VAL A 32 5.37 -4.24 13.14
C VAL A 32 5.10 -4.60 14.58
N ASN A 33 3.83 -4.70 14.97
CA ASN A 33 3.44 -4.96 16.36
C ASN A 33 3.18 -6.42 16.66
N GLY A 34 3.30 -7.31 15.68
CA GLY A 34 3.09 -8.73 15.87
C GLY A 34 1.66 -9.09 16.25
N LYS A 35 0.68 -8.32 15.79
CA LYS A 35 -0.72 -8.60 16.13
C LYS A 35 -1.18 -9.91 15.54
N LYS A 36 -1.97 -10.68 16.31
CA LYS A 36 -2.44 -11.98 15.88
C LYS A 36 -3.65 -11.90 14.93
N GLY A 37 -4.50 -10.91 15.08
CA GLY A 37 -5.63 -10.71 14.16
C GLY A 37 -5.12 -10.38 12.77
N TYR A 38 -5.75 -10.85 11.74
CA TYR A 38 -5.38 -10.64 10.34
C TYR A 38 -4.01 -11.16 9.93
N ARG A 39 -3.24 -11.76 10.85
CA ARG A 39 -1.89 -12.23 10.55
C ARG A 39 -1.86 -13.23 9.41
N ASN A 40 -2.91 -14.03 9.29
CA ASN A 40 -3.02 -15.03 8.24
C ASN A 40 -3.80 -14.55 7.01
N HIS A 41 -4.19 -13.28 6.99
CA HIS A 41 -4.87 -12.72 5.82
C HIS A 41 -3.93 -12.73 4.62
N PRO A 42 -4.40 -13.13 3.44
CA PRO A 42 -3.52 -13.23 2.25
C PRO A 42 -2.78 -11.94 1.94
N GLU A 43 -3.41 -10.78 2.09
CA GLU A 43 -2.75 -9.52 1.80
C GLU A 43 -1.64 -9.23 2.82
N VAL A 44 -1.85 -9.54 4.09
CA VAL A 44 -0.82 -9.38 5.11
C VAL A 44 0.36 -10.32 4.81
N LYS A 45 0.07 -11.55 4.43
CA LYS A 45 1.12 -12.52 4.10
C LYS A 45 1.96 -12.05 2.91
N ARG A 46 1.33 -11.43 1.94
CA ARG A 46 2.02 -10.92 0.75
C ARG A 46 3.10 -9.91 1.11
N TRP A 47 2.88 -9.11 2.16
CA TRP A 47 3.80 -8.08 2.59
C TRP A 47 4.74 -8.51 3.71
N THR A 48 4.58 -9.73 4.24
CA THR A 48 5.51 -10.29 5.21
C THR A 48 6.89 -10.37 4.58
N ASN A 49 7.91 -9.87 5.27
CA ASN A 49 9.28 -9.75 4.77
C ASN A 49 9.44 -8.71 3.64
N ASN A 50 8.41 -7.94 3.35
CA ASN A 50 8.48 -6.90 2.32
C ASN A 50 8.07 -5.54 2.90
N LEU A 51 8.47 -5.28 4.13
CA LEU A 51 8.08 -4.06 4.84
C LEU A 51 8.59 -2.80 4.15
N GLY A 52 9.79 -2.89 3.56
CA GLY A 52 10.34 -1.77 2.80
C GLY A 52 9.50 -1.42 1.58
N ALA A 53 8.98 -2.45 0.90
CA ALA A 53 8.08 -2.25 -0.24
C ALA A 53 6.80 -1.57 0.20
N LEU A 54 6.26 -1.99 1.34
CA LEU A 54 5.05 -1.40 1.88
C LEU A 54 5.27 0.07 2.23
N TRP A 55 6.42 0.40 2.81
CA TRP A 55 6.78 1.77 3.14
C TRP A 55 6.86 2.65 1.88
N LEU A 56 7.47 2.13 0.81
CA LEU A 56 7.57 2.88 -0.45
C LEU A 56 6.19 3.12 -1.06
N ARG A 57 5.34 2.10 -1.06
CA ARG A 57 3.98 2.27 -1.57
C ARG A 57 3.21 3.29 -0.75
N HIS A 58 3.39 3.28 0.58
CA HIS A 58 2.78 4.28 1.45
C HIS A 58 3.23 5.69 1.05
N ASN A 59 4.53 5.86 0.76
CA ASN A 59 5.04 7.17 0.34
C ASN A 59 4.41 7.62 -0.98
N ASP A 60 4.19 6.70 -1.91
CA ASP A 60 3.51 7.03 -3.16
C ASP A 60 2.08 7.48 -2.91
N ILE A 61 1.38 6.81 -2.02
CA ILE A 61 0.03 7.19 -1.62
C ILE A 61 0.02 8.58 -0.98
N LEU A 62 0.99 8.86 -0.11
CA LEU A 62 1.09 10.19 0.50
C LEU A 62 1.36 11.28 -0.52
N LYS A 63 2.25 11.02 -1.49
CA LYS A 63 2.52 12.01 -2.55
C LYS A 63 1.26 12.31 -3.33
N GLU A 64 0.52 11.29 -3.72
CA GLU A 64 -0.72 11.49 -4.47
C GLU A 64 -1.76 12.23 -3.64
N SER A 65 -1.87 11.91 -2.35
CA SER A 65 -2.81 12.59 -1.46
C SER A 65 -2.48 14.08 -1.34
N LYS A 66 -1.20 14.43 -1.29
CA LYS A 66 -0.78 15.83 -1.22
C LYS A 66 -1.10 16.57 -2.51
N LYS A 67 -0.92 15.92 -3.66
CA LYS A 67 -1.32 16.51 -4.95
C LYS A 67 -2.81 16.83 -4.99
N ARG A 68 -3.61 15.99 -4.38
CA ARG A 68 -5.06 16.17 -4.33
C ARG A 68 -5.52 17.02 -3.15
N LYS A 69 -4.55 17.50 -2.33
CA LYS A 69 -4.82 18.32 -1.14
C LYS A 69 -5.58 17.57 -0.06
N TYR A 70 -5.34 16.27 0.06
CA TYR A 70 -5.86 15.46 1.15
C TYR A 70 -4.87 15.45 2.29
N ASN A 71 -5.35 15.19 3.50
CA ASN A 71 -4.50 15.15 4.70
C ASN A 71 -4.48 13.74 5.28
N PHE A 72 -3.68 12.86 4.67
CA PHE A 72 -3.52 11.48 5.14
C PHE A 72 -2.44 11.42 6.22
N LYS A 73 -2.62 10.51 7.17
CA LYS A 73 -1.67 10.31 8.24
C LYS A 73 -0.47 9.48 7.77
N ASP A 74 0.70 9.81 8.33
CA ASP A 74 1.90 9.05 8.08
C ASP A 74 1.91 7.77 8.92
N LEU A 75 2.84 6.85 8.59
CA LEU A 75 3.00 5.62 9.34
C LEU A 75 3.55 5.91 10.74
N PRO A 76 3.08 5.17 11.75
CA PRO A 76 3.64 5.29 13.10
C PRO A 76 4.97 4.53 13.20
N ASN A 77 5.60 4.62 14.39
CA ASN A 77 6.85 3.88 14.69
C ASN A 77 8.04 4.34 13.85
N TRP A 78 8.42 5.61 14.03
CA TRP A 78 9.51 6.22 13.26
C TRP A 78 10.84 5.46 13.38
N LYS A 79 11.08 4.74 14.48
CA LYS A 79 12.30 3.96 14.64
C LYS A 79 12.37 2.82 13.61
N ILE A 80 11.26 2.19 13.36
CA ILE A 80 11.18 1.11 12.37
C ILE A 80 11.29 1.69 10.97
N ILE A 81 10.71 2.87 10.74
CA ILE A 81 10.85 3.56 9.47
C ILE A 81 12.33 3.84 9.18
N LEU A 82 13.09 4.31 10.18
CA LEU A 82 14.51 4.54 10.00
C LEU A 82 15.26 3.25 9.65
N TYR A 83 14.94 2.16 10.32
CA TYR A 83 15.54 0.87 10.03
C TYR A 83 15.25 0.44 8.59
N VAL A 84 14.00 0.55 8.16
CA VAL A 84 13.59 0.21 6.80
C VAL A 84 14.32 1.06 5.78
N ARG A 85 14.43 2.36 6.01
CA ARG A 85 15.12 3.28 5.10
C ARG A 85 16.59 2.90 4.93
N ARG A 86 17.25 2.51 6.01
CA ARG A 86 18.67 2.13 5.95
C ARG A 86 18.89 0.86 5.15
N ASN A 87 17.91 -0.04 5.14
CA ASN A 87 18.07 -1.34 4.51
C ASN A 87 17.39 -1.46 3.16
N ILE A 88 16.77 -0.39 2.69
CA ILE A 88 15.94 -0.45 1.49
C ILE A 88 16.74 -0.61 0.21
N SER A 89 17.98 -0.17 0.22
CA SER A 89 18.81 -0.20 -0.99
C SER A 89 19.39 -1.57 -1.30
N THR A 90 19.30 -2.52 -0.38
CA THR A 90 20.04 -3.75 -0.53
C THR A 90 19.32 -4.82 -1.32
N ARG A 91 18.08 -5.14 -1.01
CA ARG A 91 17.35 -6.14 -1.80
C ARG A 91 15.87 -5.94 -1.64
N PHE A 92 15.41 -4.94 -2.32
CA PHE A 92 14.04 -4.60 -2.21
C PHE A 92 13.28 -5.19 -3.38
N GLN A 93 12.21 -5.93 -3.12
CA GLN A 93 11.34 -6.44 -4.16
C GLN A 93 9.90 -6.17 -3.77
N THR A 94 9.16 -5.56 -4.69
CA THR A 94 7.73 -5.39 -4.52
C THR A 94 7.05 -6.74 -4.74
N PRO A 95 6.24 -7.21 -3.81
CA PRO A 95 5.55 -8.49 -3.99
C PRO A 95 4.56 -8.41 -5.15
N LYS A 96 4.45 -9.52 -5.88
CA LYS A 96 3.47 -9.62 -6.96
C LYS A 96 2.08 -9.79 -6.40
N ALA A 97 1.09 -9.24 -7.09
CA ALA A 97 -0.30 -9.44 -6.74
C ALA A 97 -0.70 -10.90 -7.00
N TRP A 98 -1.70 -11.36 -6.27
CA TRP A 98 -2.20 -12.72 -6.48
C TRP A 98 -3.14 -12.81 -7.68
N ASP A 99 -3.50 -11.69 -8.29
CA ASP A 99 -4.37 -11.63 -9.45
C ASP A 99 -3.95 -10.45 -10.32
N ASN A 100 -4.64 -10.26 -11.42
CA ASN A 100 -4.43 -9.10 -12.28
C ASN A 100 -5.13 -7.89 -11.66
N GLN A 101 -4.39 -7.02 -11.00
CA GLN A 101 -4.94 -5.85 -10.32
C GLN A 101 -5.63 -4.89 -11.30
N GLU A 102 -5.08 -4.73 -12.48
CA GLU A 102 -5.67 -3.90 -13.52
C GLU A 102 -7.08 -4.36 -13.85
N LYS A 103 -7.23 -5.66 -14.11
CA LYS A 103 -8.51 -6.24 -14.44
C LYS A 103 -9.48 -6.16 -13.26
N SER A 104 -9.00 -6.47 -12.06
CA SER A 104 -9.83 -6.44 -10.87
C SER A 104 -10.36 -5.04 -10.57
N LEU A 105 -9.50 -4.02 -10.74
CA LEU A 105 -9.89 -2.63 -10.51
C LEU A 105 -10.89 -2.16 -11.57
N SER A 106 -10.66 -2.54 -12.83
CA SER A 106 -11.55 -2.16 -13.92
C SER A 106 -12.95 -2.75 -13.79
N ALA A 107 -13.08 -3.87 -13.09
CA ALA A 107 -14.37 -4.50 -12.87
C ALA A 107 -15.18 -3.84 -11.76
N LYS A 108 -14.57 -2.92 -10.99
CA LYS A 108 -15.27 -2.26 -9.91
C LYS A 108 -16.02 -1.04 -10.40
N ASP A 109 -17.17 -0.78 -9.76
CA ASP A 109 -17.97 0.40 -10.08
C ASP A 109 -17.37 1.59 -9.31
N CYS A 110 -16.41 2.28 -9.92
CA CYS A 110 -15.72 3.38 -9.29
C CYS A 110 -15.21 4.37 -10.34
N ASP A 111 -14.68 5.50 -9.86
CA ASP A 111 -14.17 6.57 -10.72
C ASP A 111 -12.66 6.49 -10.95
N CYS A 112 -12.07 5.31 -10.79
CA CYS A 112 -10.66 5.15 -11.05
C CYS A 112 -10.36 5.42 -12.52
N VAL A 113 -9.26 6.16 -12.77
CA VAL A 113 -8.86 6.49 -14.14
C VAL A 113 -8.40 5.22 -14.84
N LYS A 114 -9.09 4.87 -15.91
CA LYS A 114 -8.72 3.71 -16.72
C LYS A 114 -7.69 4.15 -17.74
N GLU A 115 -6.75 3.27 -17.94
CA GLU A 115 -5.78 3.56 -18.87
C GLU A 115 -6.38 3.52 -20.22
N ASN A 116 -6.00 4.07 -21.10
CA ASN A 116 -6.53 3.99 -22.24
C ASN A 116 -7.14 4.61 -22.85
N ILE A 117 -7.29 4.99 -22.30
CA ILE A 117 -8.12 5.79 -22.99
C ILE A 117 -7.53 6.38 -24.19
#